data_7b27826405815f0b26b59dff863e940e
#
_entry.id   7b27826405815f0b26b59dff863e940e
#
_cell.length_a   1.000
_cell.length_b   1.000
_cell.length_c   1.000
_cell.angle_alpha   90.00
_cell.angle_beta   90.00
_cell.angle_gamma   90.00
#
_symmetry.space_group_name_H-M   'P 1'
#
loop_
_entity.id
_entity.type
_entity.pdbx_description
1 polymer ?
#
loop_
_entity_poly.entity_id
_entity_poly.type
_entity_poly.pdbx_seq_one_letter_code
_entity_poly.pdbx_strand_id
1 'polypeptide(L)'
;MRYDDFRRSDDIDDRRGDSGGGGGGGGFGIPMGGGGGLGIGTIIVLGLLGYAFGIDPRILIGGAEILTGGQQAPSYQTDRRNSGPAKTGAPKDEMGSMISGVLGEIDDRWNEIFQERGQSYKGPQIVLFRGATNGGRCGMAQAAMGPFYCPPDKQIFLDTQFFRDVETKFRGCSGNACKFTTAYIIAHEAGHHIQNMLGILPRVQRMQEQAGSKAEANALQVKVELQADCLSGVWVNREEKKRPGFVEPGDIEAALATATAIGDDTLQRQATGRVMPDSFTHGSAAQRKQWFLTGYKQGTVESCNTFGAGSL
;
A
#
# COMPACT_ATOMS: atom_id res chain seq x y z
N MET A 1 -15.82 -10.40 8.28
CA MET A 1 -15.11 -9.76 9.43
C MET A 1 -16.07 -8.88 10.22
N ARG A 2 -16.13 -9.06 11.51
CA ARG A 2 -16.89 -8.17 12.43
C ARG A 2 -15.99 -7.05 12.94
N TYR A 3 -16.44 -5.82 12.87
CA TYR A 3 -15.65 -4.62 13.22
C TYR A 3 -16.43 -3.56 14.03
N ASP A 4 -17.70 -3.85 14.38
CA ASP A 4 -18.59 -2.87 15.00
C ASP A 4 -18.14 -2.42 16.40
N ASP A 5 -17.45 -3.31 17.11
CA ASP A 5 -16.93 -3.11 18.46
C ASP A 5 -15.43 -2.74 18.50
N PHE A 6 -14.83 -2.43 17.35
CA PHE A 6 -13.42 -2.05 17.28
C PHE A 6 -13.16 -0.70 17.95
N ARG A 7 -12.03 -0.64 18.68
CA ARG A 7 -11.52 0.64 19.18
C ARG A 7 -11.15 1.53 17.99
N ARG A 8 -11.68 2.74 17.98
CA ARG A 8 -11.37 3.72 16.94
C ARG A 8 -10.02 4.39 17.26
N SER A 9 -9.09 4.40 16.28
CA SER A 9 -7.86 5.17 16.38
C SER A 9 -8.12 6.61 15.97
N ASP A 10 -7.53 7.56 16.69
CA ASP A 10 -7.53 8.98 16.33
C ASP A 10 -6.35 9.36 15.41
N ASP A 11 -5.43 8.42 15.15
CA ASP A 11 -4.28 8.62 14.25
C ASP A 11 -4.67 8.56 12.77
N ILE A 12 -5.76 9.27 12.44
CA ILE A 12 -6.27 9.45 11.08
C ILE A 12 -6.19 10.93 10.70
N ASP A 13 -5.53 11.20 9.58
CA ASP A 13 -5.53 12.52 8.91
C ASP A 13 -6.45 12.42 7.67
N ASP A 14 -7.69 12.92 7.80
CA ASP A 14 -8.69 12.83 6.74
C ASP A 14 -8.63 14.03 5.81
N ARG A 15 -7.94 13.85 4.69
CA ARG A 15 -7.78 14.85 3.61
C ARG A 15 -8.76 14.65 2.44
N ARG A 16 -9.73 13.74 2.55
CA ARG A 16 -10.68 13.41 1.46
C ARG A 16 -11.57 14.59 1.04
N GLY A 17 -11.76 15.56 1.93
CA GLY A 17 -12.50 16.79 1.67
C GLY A 17 -11.64 17.96 1.22
N ASP A 18 -10.32 17.81 1.21
CA ASP A 18 -9.46 18.85 0.72
C ASP A 18 -9.62 18.90 -0.81
N SER A 19 -10.27 19.94 -1.32
CA SER A 19 -10.29 20.22 -2.74
C SER A 19 -8.82 20.37 -3.16
N GLY A 20 -8.30 19.36 -3.86
CA GLY A 20 -6.98 19.42 -4.44
C GLY A 20 -6.86 20.75 -5.15
N GLY A 21 -5.88 21.58 -4.77
CA GLY A 21 -5.74 22.94 -5.24
C GLY A 21 -5.64 23.03 -6.75
N GLY A 22 -6.78 22.99 -7.40
CA GLY A 22 -7.04 23.40 -8.76
C GLY A 22 -7.09 24.91 -8.77
N GLY A 23 -5.95 25.55 -8.53
CA GLY A 23 -5.77 26.98 -8.74
C GLY A 23 -5.67 27.29 -10.23
N GLY A 24 -6.63 28.00 -10.74
CA GLY A 24 -6.43 28.91 -11.89
C GLY A 24 -6.66 28.29 -13.26
N GLY A 25 -7.75 28.72 -13.86
CA GLY A 25 -8.11 28.52 -15.25
C GLY A 25 -6.97 28.80 -16.23
N GLY A 26 -6.71 27.85 -17.05
CA GLY A 26 -5.96 27.90 -18.27
C GLY A 26 -6.47 26.75 -19.13
N GLY A 27 -7.51 27.01 -19.92
CA GLY A 27 -8.07 26.06 -20.87
C GLY A 27 -7.02 25.70 -21.90
N PHE A 28 -6.41 24.52 -21.77
CA PHE A 28 -5.81 23.82 -22.89
C PHE A 28 -6.83 22.85 -23.45
N GLY A 29 -7.63 23.36 -24.39
CA GLY A 29 -8.43 22.53 -25.25
C GLY A 29 -7.51 21.66 -26.11
N ILE A 30 -7.34 20.41 -25.68
CA ILE A 30 -6.82 19.37 -26.59
C ILE A 30 -8.02 18.91 -27.41
N PRO A 31 -7.99 19.00 -28.75
CA PRO A 31 -9.05 18.45 -29.57
C PRO A 31 -8.98 16.92 -29.51
N MET A 32 -9.86 16.31 -28.73
CA MET A 32 -10.04 14.87 -28.72
C MET A 32 -10.77 14.42 -29.99
N GLY A 33 -9.99 14.05 -30.98
CA GLY A 33 -10.44 13.14 -32.02
C GLY A 33 -10.56 11.73 -31.47
N GLY A 34 -11.70 11.09 -31.70
CA GLY A 34 -12.22 9.91 -31.08
C GLY A 34 -11.30 8.69 -31.01
N GLY A 35 -11.52 7.88 -30.00
CA GLY A 35 -11.12 6.47 -29.93
C GLY A 35 -10.22 6.10 -28.76
N GLY A 36 -10.81 5.48 -27.71
CA GLY A 36 -10.06 4.63 -26.80
C GLY A 36 -9.30 5.34 -25.66
N GLY A 37 -10.01 5.89 -24.71
CA GLY A 37 -9.39 6.34 -23.45
C GLY A 37 -8.76 5.17 -22.70
N LEU A 38 -7.46 5.26 -22.39
CA LEU A 38 -6.77 4.35 -21.49
C LEU A 38 -7.48 4.41 -20.13
N GLY A 39 -8.12 3.30 -19.74
CA GLY A 39 -8.83 3.22 -18.47
C GLY A 39 -7.87 3.40 -17.30
N ILE A 40 -8.39 3.88 -16.16
CA ILE A 40 -7.64 4.08 -14.91
C ILE A 40 -6.87 2.80 -14.52
N GLY A 41 -7.41 1.60 -14.81
CA GLY A 41 -6.71 0.33 -14.63
C GLY A 41 -5.39 0.22 -15.42
N THR A 42 -5.33 0.78 -16.60
CA THR A 42 -4.10 0.83 -17.43
C THR A 42 -3.06 1.77 -16.79
N ILE A 43 -3.49 2.85 -16.14
CA ILE A 43 -2.61 3.80 -15.47
C ILE A 43 -2.01 3.18 -14.21
N ILE A 44 -2.80 2.42 -13.42
CA ILE A 44 -2.31 1.67 -12.25
C ILE A 44 -1.29 0.62 -12.69
N VAL A 45 -1.59 -0.16 -13.72
CA VAL A 45 -0.67 -1.17 -14.28
C VAL A 45 0.58 -0.51 -14.84
N LEU A 46 0.47 0.62 -15.54
CA LEU A 46 1.62 1.36 -16.05
C LEU A 46 2.42 2.02 -14.93
N GLY A 47 1.79 2.49 -13.85
CA GLY A 47 2.48 3.01 -12.67
C GLY A 47 3.28 1.91 -11.95
N LEU A 48 2.68 0.75 -11.74
CA LEU A 48 3.34 -0.42 -11.17
C LEU A 48 4.43 -0.98 -12.09
N LEU A 49 4.19 -1.03 -13.41
CA LEU A 49 5.19 -1.44 -14.39
C LEU A 49 6.30 -0.40 -14.56
N GLY A 50 5.98 0.89 -14.53
CA GLY A 50 6.97 1.97 -14.57
C GLY A 50 7.94 1.88 -13.39
N TYR A 51 7.43 1.64 -12.21
CA TYR A 51 8.24 1.37 -11.01
C TYR A 51 9.03 0.06 -11.16
N ALA A 52 8.43 -1.01 -11.67
CA ALA A 52 9.08 -2.30 -11.93
C ALA A 52 10.22 -2.20 -12.97
N PHE A 53 10.11 -1.31 -13.96
CA PHE A 53 11.18 -1.07 -14.95
C PHE A 53 12.20 -0.02 -14.49
N GLY A 54 12.07 0.51 -13.26
CA GLY A 54 12.96 1.54 -12.70
C GLY A 54 12.92 2.84 -13.48
N ILE A 55 11.83 3.08 -14.16
CA ILE A 55 11.51 4.37 -14.70
C ILE A 55 10.90 5.15 -13.54
N ASP A 56 11.62 6.18 -13.07
CA ASP A 56 11.10 7.08 -12.05
C ASP A 56 9.67 7.51 -12.47
N PRO A 57 8.64 7.30 -11.64
CA PRO A 57 7.28 7.73 -11.96
C PRO A 57 7.19 9.19 -12.38
N ARG A 58 8.16 10.03 -11.95
CA ARG A 58 8.32 11.41 -12.36
C ARG A 58 8.65 11.55 -13.86
N ILE A 59 9.32 10.55 -14.45
CA ILE A 59 9.66 10.54 -15.88
C ILE A 59 8.44 10.13 -16.72
N LEU A 60 7.59 9.24 -16.23
CA LEU A 60 6.36 8.83 -16.92
C LEU A 60 5.29 9.93 -16.93
N ILE A 61 5.24 10.74 -15.89
CA ILE A 61 4.30 11.87 -15.79
C ILE A 61 4.89 13.11 -16.48
N GLY A 62 6.23 13.30 -16.48
CA GLY A 62 6.93 14.40 -17.14
C GLY A 62 7.36 14.11 -18.58
N GLY A 63 7.31 12.87 -19.04
CA GLY A 63 7.80 12.48 -20.37
C GLY A 63 7.00 13.02 -21.56
N ALA A 64 5.82 13.58 -21.33
CA ALA A 64 5.08 14.33 -22.35
C ALA A 64 5.68 15.72 -22.63
N GLU A 65 6.49 16.28 -21.71
CA GLU A 65 7.10 17.60 -21.91
C GLU A 65 8.49 17.56 -22.57
N ILE A 66 9.15 16.40 -22.63
CA ILE A 66 10.50 16.26 -23.22
C ILE A 66 10.45 16.12 -24.75
N LEU A 67 9.30 15.83 -25.33
CA LEU A 67 9.15 15.76 -26.83
C LEU A 67 8.87 17.11 -27.49
N THR A 68 8.74 18.19 -26.73
CA THR A 68 8.53 19.55 -27.26
C THR A 68 9.63 20.51 -26.81
N GLY A 69 10.87 20.26 -27.19
CA GLY A 69 11.96 21.24 -27.32
C GLY A 69 12.10 22.29 -26.22
N GLY A 70 13.07 22.08 -25.36
CA GLY A 70 13.92 23.10 -24.71
C GLY A 70 13.25 24.26 -24.00
N GLN A 71 13.17 24.17 -22.64
CA GLN A 71 13.44 25.33 -21.77
C GLN A 71 13.57 24.86 -20.30
N GLN A 72 14.40 25.57 -19.56
CA GLN A 72 14.86 25.41 -18.17
C GLN A 72 13.87 24.75 -17.20
N ALA A 73 14.34 23.75 -16.47
CA ALA A 73 13.61 23.15 -15.35
C ALA A 73 13.13 24.22 -14.35
N PRO A 74 11.84 24.30 -14.04
CA PRO A 74 11.38 25.14 -12.95
C PRO A 74 11.85 24.54 -11.63
N SER A 75 12.59 25.35 -10.86
CA SER A 75 12.88 25.05 -9.47
C SER A 75 11.56 25.04 -8.69
N TYR A 76 11.09 23.85 -8.31
CA TYR A 76 9.94 23.74 -7.40
C TYR A 76 10.37 24.21 -6.01
N GLN A 77 10.15 25.49 -5.74
CA GLN A 77 10.05 25.95 -4.38
C GLN A 77 8.83 25.28 -3.76
N THR A 78 9.07 24.41 -2.79
CA THR A 78 8.04 23.83 -1.94
C THR A 78 7.34 24.94 -1.19
N ASP A 79 6.22 25.41 -1.74
CA ASP A 79 5.32 26.31 -1.02
C ASP A 79 4.68 25.53 0.14
N ARG A 80 5.25 25.67 1.33
CA ARG A 80 4.72 25.16 2.61
C ARG A 80 3.40 25.83 3.04
N ARG A 81 2.71 26.50 2.15
CA ARG A 81 1.59 27.39 2.49
C ARG A 81 0.26 26.93 1.92
N ASN A 82 -0.17 25.69 2.05
CA ASN A 82 -1.61 25.41 1.96
C ASN A 82 -2.01 24.00 2.42
N SER A 83 -1.36 23.47 3.44
CA SER A 83 -2.01 22.40 4.21
C SER A 83 -2.82 23.13 5.29
N GLY A 84 -4.12 23.19 5.14
CA GLY A 84 -4.99 23.52 6.27
C GLY A 84 -4.66 22.59 7.45
N PRO A 85 -5.01 22.97 8.70
CA PRO A 85 -4.73 22.12 9.84
C PRO A 85 -5.30 20.73 9.56
N ALA A 86 -4.46 19.68 9.72
CA ALA A 86 -4.86 18.31 9.57
C ALA A 86 -6.13 18.05 10.37
N LYS A 87 -7.16 17.52 9.73
CA LYS A 87 -8.39 17.09 10.43
C LYS A 87 -8.10 15.75 11.08
N THR A 88 -7.41 15.79 12.22
CA THR A 88 -7.09 14.60 13.02
C THR A 88 -8.33 14.11 13.76
N GLY A 89 -8.49 12.80 13.83
CA GLY A 89 -9.56 12.11 14.54
C GLY A 89 -10.30 11.10 13.68
N ALA A 90 -11.01 10.18 14.33
CA ALA A 90 -11.75 9.13 13.64
C ALA A 90 -12.85 9.71 12.74
N PRO A 91 -12.81 9.46 11.41
CA PRO A 91 -13.89 9.88 10.51
C PRO A 91 -15.21 9.20 10.86
N LYS A 92 -16.33 9.88 10.61
CA LYS A 92 -17.66 9.41 11.02
C LYS A 92 -18.41 8.64 9.93
N ASP A 93 -17.94 8.69 8.68
CA ASP A 93 -18.54 7.89 7.61
C ASP A 93 -18.15 6.40 7.76
N GLU A 94 -18.91 5.51 7.15
CA GLU A 94 -18.76 4.05 7.30
C GLU A 94 -17.32 3.60 6.97
N MET A 95 -16.78 4.02 5.83
CA MET A 95 -15.44 3.65 5.40
C MET A 95 -14.36 4.17 6.35
N GLY A 96 -14.42 5.45 6.69
CA GLY A 96 -13.45 6.06 7.60
C GLY A 96 -13.54 5.48 9.01
N SER A 97 -14.75 5.21 9.49
CA SER A 97 -14.98 4.54 10.76
C SER A 97 -14.41 3.11 10.79
N MET A 98 -14.59 2.35 9.69
CA MET A 98 -14.00 1.02 9.54
C MET A 98 -12.46 1.09 9.53
N ILE A 99 -11.88 1.96 8.72
CA ILE A 99 -10.41 2.13 8.63
C ILE A 99 -9.83 2.52 10.00
N SER A 100 -10.45 3.46 10.70
CA SER A 100 -10.06 3.87 12.05
C SER A 100 -10.14 2.71 13.05
N GLY A 101 -11.19 1.87 12.98
CA GLY A 101 -11.32 0.68 13.79
C GLY A 101 -10.23 -0.35 13.49
N VAL A 102 -9.98 -0.64 12.22
CA VAL A 102 -8.92 -1.57 11.79
C VAL A 102 -7.54 -1.10 12.29
N LEU A 103 -7.23 0.20 12.14
CA LEU A 103 -5.98 0.75 12.67
C LEU A 103 -5.90 0.59 14.19
N GLY A 104 -7.01 0.84 14.92
CA GLY A 104 -7.04 0.67 16.36
C GLY A 104 -6.70 -0.75 16.81
N GLU A 105 -7.26 -1.77 16.14
CA GLU A 105 -6.97 -3.17 16.47
C GLU A 105 -5.56 -3.59 16.02
N ILE A 106 -5.07 -3.06 14.89
CA ILE A 106 -3.67 -3.25 14.48
C ILE A 106 -2.73 -2.73 15.55
N ASP A 107 -2.94 -1.51 16.02
CA ASP A 107 -2.11 -0.89 17.05
C ASP A 107 -2.14 -1.65 18.37
N ASP A 108 -3.32 -2.10 18.79
CA ASP A 108 -3.47 -2.86 20.03
C ASP A 108 -2.73 -4.19 19.96
N ARG A 109 -2.85 -4.94 18.88
CA ARG A 109 -2.15 -6.23 18.73
C ARG A 109 -0.64 -6.07 18.61
N TRP A 110 -0.18 -5.08 17.83
CA TRP A 110 1.25 -4.83 17.71
C TRP A 110 1.86 -4.29 19.00
N ASN A 111 1.13 -3.48 19.76
CA ASN A 111 1.57 -3.04 21.08
C ASN A 111 1.75 -4.24 22.03
N GLU A 112 0.81 -5.20 22.05
CA GLU A 112 0.95 -6.44 22.82
C GLU A 112 2.20 -7.22 22.39
N ILE A 113 2.40 -7.44 21.07
CA ILE A 113 3.55 -8.18 20.54
C ILE A 113 4.88 -7.50 20.88
N PHE A 114 4.96 -6.18 20.80
CA PHE A 114 6.18 -5.44 21.14
C PHE A 114 6.46 -5.49 22.64
N GLN A 115 5.42 -5.39 23.49
CA GLN A 115 5.55 -5.55 24.94
C GLN A 115 6.04 -6.96 25.34
N GLU A 116 5.51 -8.02 24.70
CA GLU A 116 6.01 -9.40 24.87
C GLU A 116 7.52 -9.51 24.60
N ARG A 117 8.06 -8.63 23.74
CA ARG A 117 9.48 -8.56 23.36
C ARG A 117 10.29 -7.54 24.17
N GLY A 118 9.69 -6.91 25.18
CA GLY A 118 10.33 -5.86 25.97
C GLY A 118 10.62 -4.57 25.18
N GLN A 119 9.88 -4.32 24.11
CA GLN A 119 10.04 -3.17 23.21
C GLN A 119 8.81 -2.26 23.28
N SER A 120 9.00 -0.97 22.98
CA SER A 120 7.90 -0.02 22.85
C SER A 120 7.38 0.03 21.41
N TYR A 121 6.07 0.14 21.26
CA TYR A 121 5.39 0.34 20.01
C TYR A 121 4.84 1.77 19.90
N LYS A 122 4.90 2.34 18.70
CA LYS A 122 4.16 3.55 18.34
C LYS A 122 3.59 3.32 16.95
N GLY A 123 2.27 3.35 16.85
CA GLY A 123 1.55 3.12 15.58
C GLY A 123 1.85 4.14 14.48
N PRO A 124 1.54 3.80 13.23
CA PRO A 124 1.58 4.72 12.11
C PRO A 124 0.35 5.63 12.13
N GLN A 125 0.45 6.79 11.47
CA GLN A 125 -0.72 7.58 11.12
C GLN A 125 -1.25 7.17 9.75
N ILE A 126 -2.57 7.11 9.58
CA ILE A 126 -3.19 6.94 8.26
C ILE A 126 -3.59 8.31 7.70
N VAL A 127 -3.21 8.56 6.45
CA VAL A 127 -3.65 9.70 5.64
C VAL A 127 -4.69 9.21 4.63
N LEU A 128 -5.95 9.61 4.81
CA LEU A 128 -7.02 9.31 3.85
C LEU A 128 -7.12 10.43 2.82
N PHE A 129 -7.13 10.08 1.53
CA PHE A 129 -7.24 11.08 0.47
C PHE A 129 -8.10 10.60 -0.71
N ARG A 130 -8.27 11.45 -1.72
CA ARG A 130 -8.89 11.13 -3.01
C ARG A 130 -8.07 11.74 -4.14
N GLY A 131 -7.71 10.91 -5.12
CA GLY A 131 -6.99 11.33 -6.32
C GLY A 131 -5.52 11.62 -6.06
N ALA A 132 -5.21 12.72 -5.41
CA ALA A 132 -3.83 13.10 -5.07
C ALA A 132 -3.75 13.93 -3.79
N THR A 133 -2.65 13.79 -3.05
CA THR A 133 -2.33 14.61 -1.87
C THR A 133 -0.81 14.76 -1.71
N ASN A 134 -0.40 15.68 -0.84
CA ASN A 134 1.00 15.78 -0.45
C ASN A 134 1.39 14.57 0.41
N GLY A 135 2.31 13.75 -0.08
CA GLY A 135 2.84 12.55 0.61
C GLY A 135 4.02 12.83 1.53
N GLY A 136 4.20 14.09 1.96
CA GLY A 136 5.26 14.47 2.88
C GLY A 136 6.66 14.26 2.28
N ARG A 137 7.54 13.59 3.03
CA ARG A 137 8.91 13.28 2.57
C ARG A 137 8.96 12.21 1.47
N CYS A 138 7.86 11.50 1.22
CA CYS A 138 7.74 10.54 0.13
C CYS A 138 7.23 11.18 -1.18
N GLY A 139 7.06 12.50 -1.23
CA GLY A 139 6.66 13.24 -2.43
C GLY A 139 5.15 13.34 -2.60
N MET A 140 4.66 13.22 -3.83
CA MET A 140 3.22 13.24 -4.11
C MET A 140 2.62 11.86 -3.93
N ALA A 141 1.55 11.74 -3.14
CA ALA A 141 0.70 10.57 -3.11
C ALA A 141 -0.40 10.68 -4.16
N GLN A 142 -0.52 9.69 -5.03
CA GLN A 142 -1.49 9.65 -6.13
C GLN A 142 -2.28 8.33 -6.10
N ALA A 143 -3.55 8.37 -6.47
CA ALA A 143 -4.42 7.19 -6.55
C ALA A 143 -3.81 6.04 -7.37
N ALA A 144 -3.10 6.38 -8.45
CA ALA A 144 -2.44 5.40 -9.32
C ALA A 144 -1.32 4.60 -8.64
N MET A 145 -0.79 5.08 -7.51
CA MET A 145 0.26 4.38 -6.74
C MET A 145 -0.31 3.27 -5.86
N GLY A 146 -1.64 3.25 -5.64
CA GLY A 146 -2.26 2.40 -4.63
C GLY A 146 -1.96 2.86 -3.21
N PRO A 147 -2.35 2.06 -2.20
CA PRO A 147 -1.92 2.22 -0.82
C PRO A 147 -0.41 2.10 -0.69
N PHE A 148 0.21 2.89 0.20
CA PHE A 148 1.63 2.74 0.51
C PHE A 148 1.99 3.29 1.88
N TYR A 149 3.06 2.76 2.45
CA TYR A 149 3.69 3.26 3.67
C TYR A 149 4.87 4.20 3.35
N CYS A 150 4.95 5.34 4.03
CA CYS A 150 6.05 6.29 3.95
C CYS A 150 6.96 6.17 5.20
N PRO A 151 8.13 5.50 5.10
CA PRO A 151 8.97 5.21 6.26
C PRO A 151 9.47 6.45 7.01
N PRO A 152 9.93 7.54 6.33
CA PRO A 152 10.42 8.73 7.02
C PRO A 152 9.35 9.43 7.88
N ASP A 153 8.10 9.43 7.42
CA ASP A 153 7.00 10.12 8.10
C ASP A 153 6.18 9.19 8.99
N LYS A 154 6.41 7.87 8.87
CA LYS A 154 5.63 6.82 9.55
C LYS A 154 4.14 6.94 9.26
N GLN A 155 3.79 7.22 8.01
CA GLN A 155 2.43 7.42 7.54
C GLN A 155 2.07 6.37 6.49
N ILE A 156 0.82 5.91 6.55
CA ILE A 156 0.18 5.07 5.54
C ILE A 156 -0.73 5.96 4.71
N PHE A 157 -0.58 5.98 3.41
CA PHE A 157 -1.41 6.74 2.48
C PHE A 157 -2.44 5.83 1.82
N LEU A 158 -3.73 6.16 1.97
CA LEU A 158 -4.84 5.38 1.44
C LEU A 158 -5.76 6.26 0.59
N ASP A 159 -5.80 6.03 -0.72
CA ASP A 159 -6.88 6.56 -1.55
C ASP A 159 -8.13 5.71 -1.34
N THR A 160 -9.20 6.32 -0.85
CA THR A 160 -10.44 5.59 -0.58
C THR A 160 -11.17 5.09 -1.85
N GLN A 161 -10.81 5.60 -3.04
CA GLN A 161 -11.30 5.06 -4.30
C GLN A 161 -10.68 3.68 -4.61
N PHE A 162 -9.44 3.44 -4.18
CA PHE A 162 -8.75 2.16 -4.39
C PHE A 162 -9.57 0.96 -3.88
N PHE A 163 -10.20 1.07 -2.71
CA PHE A 163 -10.99 -0.03 -2.14
C PHE A 163 -12.23 -0.34 -2.98
N ARG A 164 -12.87 0.68 -3.56
CA ARG A 164 -13.96 0.47 -4.52
C ARG A 164 -13.47 -0.19 -5.81
N ASP A 165 -12.28 0.15 -6.25
CA ASP A 165 -11.66 -0.45 -7.42
C ASP A 165 -11.27 -1.91 -7.20
N VAL A 166 -10.83 -2.29 -5.98
CA VAL A 166 -10.60 -3.69 -5.60
C VAL A 166 -11.88 -4.52 -5.73
N GLU A 167 -13.01 -4.01 -5.28
CA GLU A 167 -14.30 -4.68 -5.40
C GLU A 167 -14.79 -4.77 -6.85
N THR A 168 -14.78 -3.65 -7.56
CA THR A 168 -15.48 -3.51 -8.86
C THR A 168 -14.63 -3.87 -10.06
N LYS A 169 -13.33 -3.52 -10.05
CA LYS A 169 -12.42 -3.69 -11.19
C LYS A 169 -11.56 -4.94 -11.06
N PHE A 170 -10.94 -5.14 -9.92
CA PHE A 170 -10.05 -6.28 -9.71
C PHE A 170 -10.81 -7.56 -9.33
N ARG A 171 -12.08 -7.44 -8.92
CA ARG A 171 -12.91 -8.57 -8.45
C ARG A 171 -12.20 -9.41 -7.38
N GLY A 172 -11.35 -8.76 -6.59
CA GLY A 172 -10.59 -9.40 -5.52
C GLY A 172 -11.47 -9.83 -4.33
N CYS A 173 -12.65 -9.22 -4.20
CA CYS A 173 -13.60 -9.53 -3.13
C CYS A 173 -15.04 -9.26 -3.58
N SER A 174 -16.03 -9.67 -2.77
CA SER A 174 -17.44 -9.34 -2.94
C SER A 174 -18.15 -9.19 -1.59
N GLY A 175 -19.07 -8.21 -1.50
CA GLY A 175 -19.89 -8.01 -0.31
C GLY A 175 -19.07 -7.80 0.98
N ASN A 176 -19.45 -8.46 2.07
CA ASN A 176 -18.81 -8.30 3.37
C ASN A 176 -17.34 -8.73 3.40
N ALA A 177 -16.92 -9.67 2.52
CA ALA A 177 -15.52 -10.09 2.44
C ALA A 177 -14.59 -8.94 1.97
N CYS A 178 -15.11 -7.91 1.29
CA CYS A 178 -14.33 -6.72 0.94
C CYS A 178 -13.89 -5.90 2.16
N LYS A 179 -14.60 -5.97 3.26
CA LYS A 179 -14.20 -5.35 4.52
C LYS A 179 -12.93 -6.00 5.06
N PHE A 180 -12.85 -7.33 5.02
CA PHE A 180 -11.64 -8.05 5.42
C PHE A 180 -10.48 -7.79 4.46
N THR A 181 -10.75 -7.73 3.16
CA THR A 181 -9.75 -7.34 2.16
C THR A 181 -9.17 -5.95 2.44
N THR A 182 -10.02 -4.98 2.77
CA THR A 182 -9.57 -3.64 3.19
C THR A 182 -8.68 -3.72 4.44
N ALA A 183 -9.09 -4.50 5.45
CA ALA A 183 -8.31 -4.70 6.66
C ALA A 183 -6.95 -5.39 6.37
N TYR A 184 -6.92 -6.38 5.47
CA TYR A 184 -5.68 -7.03 5.03
C TYR A 184 -4.71 -6.03 4.38
N ILE A 185 -5.20 -5.15 3.50
CA ILE A 185 -4.37 -4.14 2.84
C ILE A 185 -3.79 -3.17 3.87
N ILE A 186 -4.61 -2.67 4.81
CA ILE A 186 -4.13 -1.78 5.88
C ILE A 186 -3.10 -2.50 6.76
N ALA A 187 -3.33 -3.77 7.09
CA ALA A 187 -2.40 -4.58 7.88
C ALA A 187 -1.09 -4.86 7.14
N HIS A 188 -1.10 -4.98 5.81
CA HIS A 188 0.08 -5.09 4.98
C HIS A 188 0.92 -3.80 5.05
N GLU A 189 0.30 -2.63 4.88
CA GLU A 189 1.00 -1.34 5.02
C GLU A 189 1.53 -1.12 6.45
N ALA A 190 0.76 -1.55 7.46
CA ALA A 190 1.25 -1.58 8.84
C ALA A 190 2.42 -2.57 9.01
N GLY A 191 2.46 -3.67 8.26
CA GLY A 191 3.61 -4.58 8.19
C GLY A 191 4.90 -3.85 7.79
N HIS A 192 4.84 -2.95 6.80
CA HIS A 192 5.98 -2.08 6.46
C HIS A 192 6.36 -1.13 7.61
N HIS A 193 5.38 -0.64 8.37
CA HIS A 193 5.68 0.14 9.57
C HIS A 193 6.42 -0.70 10.62
N ILE A 194 6.00 -1.94 10.86
CA ILE A 194 6.68 -2.88 11.75
C ILE A 194 8.11 -3.15 11.28
N GLN A 195 8.32 -3.40 9.99
CA GLN A 195 9.66 -3.56 9.41
C GLN A 195 10.54 -2.33 9.63
N ASN A 196 9.98 -1.13 9.50
CA ASN A 196 10.68 0.11 9.76
C ASN A 196 11.09 0.22 11.25
N MET A 197 10.18 -0.09 12.17
CA MET A 197 10.44 -0.08 13.61
C MET A 197 11.51 -1.12 14.02
N LEU A 198 11.53 -2.28 13.36
CA LEU A 198 12.53 -3.34 13.58
C LEU A 198 13.86 -3.08 12.86
N GLY A 199 13.99 -1.95 12.15
CA GLY A 199 15.20 -1.58 11.41
C GLY A 199 15.45 -2.40 10.15
N ILE A 200 14.46 -3.16 9.69
CA ILE A 200 14.56 -4.01 8.49
C ILE A 200 14.63 -3.14 7.23
N LEU A 201 13.70 -2.18 7.06
CA LEU A 201 13.68 -1.32 5.88
C LEU A 201 14.99 -0.56 5.65
N PRO A 202 15.58 0.14 6.64
CA PRO A 202 16.86 0.82 6.44
C PRO A 202 18.01 -0.14 6.13
N ARG A 203 17.98 -1.36 6.65
CA ARG A 203 18.97 -2.40 6.35
C ARG A 203 18.82 -2.87 4.90
N VAL A 204 17.61 -3.18 4.45
CA VAL A 204 17.35 -3.65 3.08
C VAL A 204 17.68 -2.57 2.07
N GLN A 205 17.35 -1.31 2.34
CA GLN A 205 17.72 -0.19 1.48
C GLN A 205 19.26 -0.16 1.23
N ARG A 206 20.06 -0.27 2.28
CA ARG A 206 21.53 -0.34 2.12
C ARG A 206 21.98 -1.55 1.29
N MET A 207 21.30 -2.70 1.44
CA MET A 207 21.61 -3.89 0.63
C MET A 207 21.23 -3.67 -0.84
N GLN A 208 20.11 -3.01 -1.12
CA GLN A 208 19.68 -2.64 -2.47
C GLN A 208 20.64 -1.65 -3.15
N GLU A 209 21.17 -0.67 -2.40
CA GLU A 209 22.18 0.29 -2.88
C GLU A 209 23.51 -0.41 -3.23
N GLN A 210 23.79 -1.56 -2.62
CA GLN A 210 25.01 -2.38 -2.85
C GLN A 210 24.78 -3.53 -3.83
N ALA A 211 23.55 -3.73 -4.32
CA ALA A 211 23.23 -4.82 -5.21
C ALA A 211 23.97 -4.71 -6.54
N GLY A 212 24.48 -5.84 -7.03
CA GLY A 212 25.23 -5.91 -8.30
C GLY A 212 24.36 -5.78 -9.54
N SER A 213 23.03 -5.89 -9.37
CA SER A 213 22.07 -5.78 -10.46
C SER A 213 20.71 -5.30 -9.97
N LYS A 214 19.89 -4.81 -10.90
CA LYS A 214 18.50 -4.48 -10.60
C LYS A 214 17.68 -5.71 -10.18
N ALA A 215 17.92 -6.86 -10.78
CA ALA A 215 17.25 -8.11 -10.42
C ALA A 215 17.54 -8.49 -8.96
N GLU A 216 18.77 -8.33 -8.48
CA GLU A 216 19.14 -8.54 -7.09
C GLU A 216 18.44 -7.53 -6.15
N ALA A 217 18.43 -6.25 -6.51
CA ALA A 217 17.71 -5.24 -5.74
C ALA A 217 16.20 -5.53 -5.68
N ASN A 218 15.59 -5.96 -6.80
CA ASN A 218 14.19 -6.37 -6.87
C ASN A 218 13.92 -7.60 -5.99
N ALA A 219 14.81 -8.61 -5.99
CA ALA A 219 14.66 -9.79 -5.14
C ALA A 219 14.66 -9.42 -3.64
N LEU A 220 15.46 -8.43 -3.24
CA LEU A 220 15.43 -7.90 -1.88
C LEU A 220 14.09 -7.20 -1.58
N GLN A 221 13.54 -6.44 -2.54
CA GLN A 221 12.23 -5.81 -2.38
C GLN A 221 11.13 -6.86 -2.23
N VAL A 222 11.12 -7.90 -3.07
CA VAL A 222 10.16 -9.02 -2.94
C VAL A 222 10.17 -9.61 -1.53
N LYS A 223 11.35 -9.78 -0.90
CA LYS A 223 11.44 -10.27 0.49
C LYS A 223 10.78 -9.33 1.50
N VAL A 224 10.88 -8.01 1.29
CA VAL A 224 10.20 -7.00 2.12
C VAL A 224 8.69 -7.17 1.99
N GLU A 225 8.17 -7.25 0.77
CA GLU A 225 6.73 -7.37 0.51
C GLU A 225 6.14 -8.66 1.09
N LEU A 226 6.80 -9.79 0.85
CA LEU A 226 6.36 -11.08 1.39
C LEU A 226 6.40 -11.12 2.93
N GLN A 227 7.35 -10.41 3.54
CA GLN A 227 7.36 -10.25 4.98
C GLN A 227 6.20 -9.40 5.48
N ALA A 228 5.82 -8.33 4.76
CA ALA A 228 4.64 -7.52 5.10
C ALA A 228 3.35 -8.35 4.99
N ASP A 229 3.22 -9.20 3.96
CA ASP A 229 2.11 -10.16 3.86
C ASP A 229 2.08 -11.13 5.06
N CYS A 230 3.23 -11.65 5.47
CA CYS A 230 3.32 -12.52 6.65
C CYS A 230 2.94 -11.78 7.93
N LEU A 231 3.42 -10.57 8.14
CA LEU A 231 3.10 -9.76 9.32
C LEU A 231 1.61 -9.41 9.38
N SER A 232 0.96 -9.17 8.23
CA SER A 232 -0.49 -9.01 8.18
C SER A 232 -1.22 -10.28 8.63
N GLY A 233 -0.71 -11.47 8.24
CA GLY A 233 -1.21 -12.75 8.72
C GLY A 233 -1.02 -12.95 10.23
N VAL A 234 0.11 -12.51 10.79
CA VAL A 234 0.35 -12.51 12.25
C VAL A 234 -0.69 -11.68 12.97
N TRP A 235 -1.00 -10.47 12.49
CA TRP A 235 -2.06 -9.65 13.05
C TRP A 235 -3.41 -10.37 13.04
N VAL A 236 -3.82 -10.97 11.92
CA VAL A 236 -5.09 -11.71 11.82
C VAL A 236 -5.13 -12.88 12.82
N ASN A 237 -4.03 -13.63 12.98
CA ASN A 237 -3.93 -14.71 13.97
C ASN A 237 -4.15 -14.19 15.40
N ARG A 238 -3.48 -13.10 15.75
CA ARG A 238 -3.56 -12.51 17.08
C ARG A 238 -4.95 -11.93 17.35
N GLU A 239 -5.57 -11.33 16.33
CA GLU A 239 -6.92 -10.80 16.45
C GLU A 239 -7.95 -11.92 16.62
N GLU A 240 -7.87 -13.02 15.84
CA GLU A 240 -8.76 -14.17 15.98
C GLU A 240 -8.62 -14.85 17.36
N LYS A 241 -7.40 -14.91 17.91
CA LYS A 241 -7.19 -15.43 19.27
C LYS A 241 -7.79 -14.52 20.35
N LYS A 242 -7.76 -13.21 20.14
CA LYS A 242 -8.32 -12.24 21.09
C LYS A 242 -9.83 -12.17 20.99
N ARG A 243 -10.36 -12.29 19.78
CA ARG A 243 -11.79 -12.19 19.44
C ARG A 243 -12.20 -13.38 18.57
N PRO A 244 -12.51 -14.53 19.16
CA PRO A 244 -12.95 -15.70 18.41
C PRO A 244 -14.14 -15.39 17.52
N GLY A 245 -14.03 -15.72 16.22
CA GLY A 245 -15.00 -15.39 15.20
C GLY A 245 -14.85 -13.97 14.63
N PHE A 246 -13.69 -13.35 14.79
CA PHE A 246 -13.29 -12.15 14.05
C PHE A 246 -13.23 -12.45 12.56
N VAL A 247 -12.60 -13.56 12.17
CA VAL A 247 -12.57 -14.05 10.80
C VAL A 247 -13.87 -14.80 10.50
N GLU A 248 -14.61 -14.33 9.51
CA GLU A 248 -15.83 -14.98 9.02
C GLU A 248 -15.53 -15.89 7.84
N PRO A 249 -16.41 -16.90 7.53
CA PRO A 249 -16.23 -17.74 6.34
C PRO A 249 -16.11 -16.91 5.06
N GLY A 250 -15.07 -17.16 4.28
CA GLY A 250 -14.78 -16.44 3.03
C GLY A 250 -13.81 -15.25 3.17
N ASP A 251 -13.52 -14.80 4.37
CA ASP A 251 -12.64 -13.64 4.61
C ASP A 251 -11.19 -13.94 4.17
N ILE A 252 -10.66 -15.08 4.60
CA ILE A 252 -9.29 -15.50 4.23
C ILE A 252 -9.18 -15.71 2.72
N GLU A 253 -10.17 -16.36 2.13
CA GLU A 253 -10.24 -16.59 0.68
C GLU A 253 -10.26 -15.26 -0.09
N ALA A 254 -10.99 -14.26 0.39
CA ALA A 254 -11.04 -12.92 -0.22
C ALA A 254 -9.68 -12.20 -0.13
N ALA A 255 -9.02 -12.23 1.03
CA ALA A 255 -7.67 -11.69 1.17
C ALA A 255 -6.68 -12.36 0.21
N LEU A 256 -6.74 -13.70 0.12
CA LEU A 256 -5.90 -14.48 -0.78
C LEU A 256 -6.21 -14.23 -2.25
N ALA A 257 -7.49 -14.04 -2.61
CA ALA A 257 -7.90 -13.65 -3.96
C ALA A 257 -7.35 -12.28 -4.32
N THR A 258 -7.40 -11.32 -3.38
CA THR A 258 -6.82 -9.99 -3.57
C THR A 258 -5.30 -10.06 -3.72
N ALA A 259 -4.59 -10.75 -2.83
CA ALA A 259 -3.15 -10.97 -2.97
C ALA A 259 -2.78 -11.61 -4.31
N THR A 260 -3.62 -12.52 -4.82
CA THR A 260 -3.47 -13.13 -6.15
C THR A 260 -3.67 -12.11 -7.27
N ALA A 261 -4.72 -11.29 -7.20
CA ALA A 261 -5.06 -10.32 -8.22
C ALA A 261 -3.98 -9.22 -8.39
N ILE A 262 -3.29 -8.88 -7.30
CA ILE A 262 -2.21 -7.87 -7.27
C ILE A 262 -0.80 -8.49 -7.23
N GLY A 263 -0.65 -9.80 -7.44
CA GLY A 263 0.65 -10.45 -7.60
C GLY A 263 1.31 -10.06 -8.93
N ASP A 264 2.63 -9.85 -8.93
CA ASP A 264 3.38 -9.37 -10.10
C ASP A 264 3.18 -10.27 -11.33
N ASP A 265 3.15 -11.59 -11.14
CA ASP A 265 2.92 -12.57 -12.21
C ASP A 265 1.52 -12.44 -12.83
N THR A 266 0.52 -12.16 -12.01
CA THR A 266 -0.86 -11.95 -12.48
C THR A 266 -0.98 -10.64 -13.25
N LEU A 267 -0.44 -9.55 -12.69
CA LEU A 267 -0.48 -8.23 -13.34
C LEU A 267 0.30 -8.21 -14.66
N GLN A 268 1.49 -8.80 -14.70
CA GLN A 268 2.30 -8.88 -15.93
C GLN A 268 1.64 -9.74 -16.99
N ARG A 269 1.03 -10.87 -16.63
CA ARG A 269 0.30 -11.72 -17.58
C ARG A 269 -0.90 -10.99 -18.18
N GLN A 270 -1.63 -10.22 -17.37
CA GLN A 270 -2.77 -9.42 -17.86
C GLN A 270 -2.31 -8.27 -18.75
N ALA A 271 -1.19 -7.62 -18.43
CA ALA A 271 -0.71 -6.45 -19.16
C ALA A 271 0.02 -6.80 -20.46
N THR A 272 0.87 -7.83 -20.46
CA THR A 272 1.80 -8.14 -21.56
C THR A 272 1.72 -9.56 -22.09
N GLY A 273 0.93 -10.43 -21.46
CA GLY A 273 0.85 -11.87 -21.77
C GLY A 273 2.09 -12.67 -21.34
N ARG A 274 3.10 -12.03 -20.76
CA ARG A 274 4.38 -12.66 -20.36
C ARG A 274 4.68 -12.37 -18.89
N VAL A 275 5.43 -13.27 -18.26
CA VAL A 275 5.88 -13.14 -16.87
C VAL A 275 7.40 -13.09 -16.87
N MET A 276 7.94 -12.09 -16.18
CA MET A 276 9.39 -11.85 -16.02
C MET A 276 9.75 -11.79 -14.53
N PRO A 277 10.11 -12.91 -13.88
CA PRO A 277 10.34 -12.96 -12.44
C PRO A 277 11.41 -11.98 -11.93
N ASP A 278 12.48 -11.74 -12.70
CA ASP A 278 13.56 -10.81 -12.33
C ASP A 278 13.09 -9.34 -12.21
N SER A 279 11.90 -9.02 -12.74
CA SER A 279 11.28 -7.70 -12.62
C SER A 279 10.24 -7.60 -11.52
N PHE A 280 10.01 -8.66 -10.76
CA PHE A 280 9.06 -8.63 -9.62
C PHE A 280 9.54 -7.68 -8.55
N THR A 281 8.60 -6.93 -7.98
CA THR A 281 8.82 -6.04 -6.85
C THR A 281 7.94 -6.38 -5.65
N HIS A 282 6.83 -7.10 -5.87
CA HIS A 282 5.89 -7.53 -4.82
C HIS A 282 5.86 -9.05 -4.63
N GLY A 283 6.44 -9.80 -5.56
CA GLY A 283 6.39 -11.25 -5.56
C GLY A 283 5.21 -11.84 -6.32
N SER A 284 5.27 -13.14 -6.56
CA SER A 284 4.19 -13.85 -7.23
C SER A 284 2.97 -14.03 -6.33
N ALA A 285 1.80 -14.21 -6.94
CA ALA A 285 0.56 -14.53 -6.24
C ALA A 285 0.72 -15.73 -5.28
N ALA A 286 1.44 -16.77 -5.70
CA ALA A 286 1.70 -17.94 -4.88
C ALA A 286 2.55 -17.63 -3.64
N GLN A 287 3.62 -16.85 -3.80
CA GLN A 287 4.49 -16.43 -2.69
C GLN A 287 3.74 -15.56 -1.69
N ARG A 288 2.99 -14.56 -2.15
CA ARG A 288 2.18 -13.68 -1.30
C ARG A 288 1.17 -14.47 -0.45
N LYS A 289 0.43 -15.38 -1.10
CA LYS A 289 -0.50 -16.29 -0.43
C LYS A 289 0.21 -17.16 0.62
N GLN A 290 1.34 -17.76 0.27
CA GLN A 290 2.11 -18.63 1.17
C GLN A 290 2.54 -17.86 2.43
N TRP A 291 3.09 -16.67 2.28
CA TRP A 291 3.61 -15.90 3.40
C TRP A 291 2.51 -15.34 4.29
N PHE A 292 1.40 -14.85 3.73
CA PHE A 292 0.23 -14.50 4.54
C PHE A 292 -0.26 -15.69 5.38
N LEU A 293 -0.42 -16.86 4.76
CA LEU A 293 -0.85 -18.08 5.47
C LEU A 293 0.17 -18.54 6.52
N THR A 294 1.47 -18.33 6.29
CA THR A 294 2.50 -18.61 7.29
C THR A 294 2.29 -17.77 8.53
N GLY A 295 2.14 -16.46 8.38
CA GLY A 295 1.84 -15.54 9.47
C GLY A 295 0.53 -15.89 10.19
N TYR A 296 -0.53 -16.15 9.42
CA TYR A 296 -1.84 -16.50 9.95
C TYR A 296 -1.83 -17.82 10.78
N LYS A 297 -1.08 -18.82 10.35
CA LYS A 297 -0.99 -20.10 11.05
C LYS A 297 -0.10 -20.04 12.29
N GLN A 298 1.03 -19.35 12.21
CA GLN A 298 2.03 -19.33 13.26
C GLN A 298 1.79 -18.22 14.31
N GLY A 299 1.38 -17.03 13.88
CA GLY A 299 1.07 -15.90 14.76
C GLY A 299 2.28 -15.30 15.48
N THR A 300 3.48 -15.45 14.91
CA THR A 300 4.74 -14.93 15.50
C THR A 300 5.55 -14.15 14.45
N VAL A 301 6.28 -13.13 14.91
CA VAL A 301 7.16 -12.32 14.05
C VAL A 301 8.31 -13.16 13.48
N GLU A 302 8.81 -14.09 14.26
CA GLU A 302 9.92 -14.98 13.88
C GLU A 302 9.59 -15.87 12.69
N SER A 303 8.32 -16.26 12.54
CA SER A 303 7.86 -17.04 11.39
C SER A 303 7.90 -16.28 10.07
N CYS A 304 8.01 -14.94 10.12
CA CYS A 304 8.06 -14.05 8.97
C CYS A 304 9.49 -13.74 8.48
N ASN A 305 10.45 -14.66 8.70
CA ASN A 305 11.82 -14.47 8.25
C ASN A 305 11.98 -14.77 6.75
N THR A 306 11.61 -13.83 5.89
CA THR A 306 11.78 -13.94 4.43
C THR A 306 13.22 -13.77 3.96
N PHE A 307 14.13 -13.40 4.85
CA PHE A 307 15.58 -13.21 4.57
C PHE A 307 16.42 -14.42 4.94
N GLY A 308 15.83 -15.48 5.52
CA GLY A 308 16.49 -16.72 5.84
C GLY A 308 16.95 -17.50 4.59
N ALA A 309 17.92 -18.40 4.76
CA ALA A 309 18.34 -19.28 3.68
C ALA A 309 17.17 -20.18 3.22
N GLY A 310 16.93 -20.23 1.90
CA GLY A 310 15.87 -21.07 1.32
C GLY A 310 14.44 -20.54 1.49
N SER A 311 14.27 -19.27 1.84
CA SER A 311 12.95 -18.66 2.10
C SER A 311 12.18 -18.19 0.85
N LEU A 312 12.74 -18.33 -0.36
CA LEU A 312 12.10 -17.99 -1.65
C LEU A 312 12.15 -19.16 -2.61
#